data_6fd88c5e10f097c635e52d4d338bf301
#
_entry.id   6fd88c5e10f097c635e52d4d338bf301
#
_cell.length_a   1.000
_cell.length_b   1.000
_cell.length_c   1.000
_cell.angle_alpha   90.00
_cell.angle_beta   90.00
_cell.angle_gamma   90.00
#
_symmetry.space_group_name_H-M   'P 1'
#
loop_
_entity.id
_entity.type
_entity.pdbx_description
1 polymer ?
#
loop_
_entity_poly.entity_id
_entity_poly.type
_entity_poly.pdbx_seq_one_letter_code
_entity_poly.pdbx_strand_id
1 'polypeptide(L)'
;MTEAPQYTPTRADLPLSIAGPAGRIEAAFDQPDGLALPVLAIVCHPLPTEGGSMHNKVVTMTARALRECGVATLRFNFRGVGQSEGTFDDGDGELDDLRAVVGWARAEHSDKALWLGGFSFGAWVSLRAAVEVQAAALISIAPPVGRSWSFDDIPLPSVPWLVIQGDDDEIVSAGAVQDWVASLTHPPELVRMPGASHFFHRKLIDLRGAIRSGVRSWLPEA
;
A
#
# COMPACT_ATOMS: atom_id res chain seq x y z
N MET A 1 43.33 -11.38 -2.82
CA MET A 1 42.50 -11.53 -1.61
C MET A 1 41.23 -10.68 -1.87
N THR A 2 40.16 -11.32 -2.31
CA THR A 2 38.85 -10.69 -2.57
C THR A 2 38.13 -10.61 -1.24
N GLU A 3 37.90 -9.38 -0.78
CA GLU A 3 37.08 -9.13 0.41
C GLU A 3 35.69 -9.72 0.21
N ALA A 4 35.26 -10.56 1.15
CA ALA A 4 33.90 -11.10 1.15
C ALA A 4 32.91 -9.94 1.28
N PRO A 5 31.76 -9.98 0.58
CA PRO A 5 30.76 -8.92 0.69
C PRO A 5 30.32 -8.83 2.15
N GLN A 6 30.53 -7.66 2.75
CA GLN A 6 30.05 -7.36 4.10
C GLN A 6 28.53 -7.40 4.07
N TYR A 7 27.94 -8.33 4.82
CA TYR A 7 26.50 -8.39 5.07
C TYR A 7 26.06 -7.09 5.75
N THR A 8 25.42 -6.22 4.98
CA THR A 8 24.73 -5.05 5.55
C THR A 8 23.39 -5.55 6.08
N PRO A 9 23.10 -5.44 7.38
CA PRO A 9 21.78 -5.84 7.89
C PRO A 9 20.69 -5.09 7.16
N THR A 10 19.64 -5.80 6.74
CA THR A 10 18.44 -5.22 6.13
C THR A 10 17.86 -4.18 7.10
N ARG A 11 17.89 -2.90 6.72
CA ARG A 11 17.32 -1.81 7.51
C ARG A 11 15.82 -1.71 7.19
N ALA A 12 15.04 -2.59 7.81
CA ALA A 12 13.59 -2.47 7.85
C ALA A 12 13.18 -1.70 9.12
N ASP A 13 12.00 -1.08 9.09
CA ASP A 13 11.41 -0.37 10.22
C ASP A 13 12.25 0.81 10.76
N LEU A 14 12.92 1.56 9.89
CA LEU A 14 13.55 2.81 10.32
C LEU A 14 12.46 3.79 10.75
N PRO A 15 12.38 4.15 12.05
CA PRO A 15 11.31 5.00 12.54
C PRO A 15 11.44 6.41 11.97
N LEU A 16 10.31 6.99 11.58
CA LEU A 16 10.19 8.35 11.08
C LEU A 16 9.05 9.08 11.77
N SER A 17 9.17 10.40 11.81
CA SER A 17 8.11 11.30 12.23
C SER A 17 7.90 12.34 11.13
N ILE A 18 6.70 12.38 10.58
CA ILE A 18 6.32 13.29 9.49
C ILE A 18 5.32 14.31 10.05
N ALA A 19 5.47 15.58 9.67
CA ALA A 19 4.48 16.59 10.00
C ALA A 19 3.22 16.39 9.15
N GLY A 20 2.08 16.21 9.80
CA GLY A 20 0.78 16.03 9.16
C GLY A 20 -0.22 17.12 9.55
N PRO A 21 -1.40 17.15 8.92
CA PRO A 21 -2.42 18.18 9.14
C PRO A 21 -3.05 18.09 10.53
N ALA A 22 -3.12 16.91 11.14
CA ALA A 22 -3.64 16.69 12.49
C ALA A 22 -2.54 16.60 13.56
N GLY A 23 -1.29 16.95 13.20
CA GLY A 23 -0.12 16.83 14.07
C GLY A 23 0.89 15.82 13.52
N ARG A 24 1.64 15.17 14.40
CA ARG A 24 2.67 14.20 14.02
C ARG A 24 2.06 12.94 13.42
N ILE A 25 2.66 12.45 12.34
CA ILE A 25 2.39 11.13 11.74
C ILE A 25 3.57 10.21 12.03
N GLU A 26 3.29 9.08 12.67
CA GLU A 26 4.25 8.00 12.87
C GLU A 26 4.42 7.20 11.58
N ALA A 27 5.67 6.99 11.16
CA ALA A 27 5.98 6.25 9.96
C ALA A 27 7.20 5.35 10.14
N ALA A 28 7.37 4.41 9.23
CA ALA A 28 8.53 3.54 9.15
C ALA A 28 8.98 3.42 7.68
N PHE A 29 10.28 3.65 7.46
CA PHE A 29 10.91 3.52 6.16
C PHE A 29 11.65 2.20 6.08
N ASP A 30 11.35 1.43 5.03
CA ASP A 30 11.97 0.14 4.76
C ASP A 30 12.85 0.25 3.52
N GLN A 31 14.15 0.06 3.66
CA GLN A 31 15.07 0.02 2.53
C GLN A 31 14.91 -1.28 1.73
N PRO A 32 15.16 -1.26 0.41
CA PRO A 32 15.10 -2.48 -0.42
C PRO A 32 16.12 -3.54 0.02
N ASP A 33 15.78 -4.79 -0.23
CA ASP A 33 16.65 -5.95 -0.01
C ASP A 33 17.54 -6.13 -1.24
N GLY A 34 18.66 -5.42 -1.34
CA GLY A 34 19.59 -5.51 -2.48
C GLY A 34 19.63 -4.22 -3.32
N LEU A 35 19.68 -4.37 -4.67
CA LEU A 35 19.75 -3.20 -5.55
C LEU A 35 18.50 -2.33 -5.42
N ALA A 36 18.70 -1.06 -5.07
CA ALA A 36 17.62 -0.10 -4.95
C ALA A 36 17.18 0.42 -6.33
N LEU A 37 15.92 0.27 -6.65
CA LEU A 37 15.30 0.89 -7.81
C LEU A 37 14.87 2.33 -7.51
N PRO A 38 14.72 3.18 -8.54
CA PRO A 38 14.25 4.56 -8.36
C PRO A 38 12.72 4.61 -8.14
N VAL A 39 12.24 3.84 -7.17
CA VAL A 39 10.81 3.70 -6.82
C VAL A 39 10.65 3.73 -5.31
N LEU A 40 9.66 4.47 -4.84
CA LEU A 40 9.20 4.48 -3.46
C LEU A 40 7.71 4.18 -3.42
N ALA A 41 7.33 3.14 -2.67
CA ALA A 41 5.93 2.78 -2.46
C ALA A 41 5.46 3.22 -1.06
N ILE A 42 4.32 3.90 -0.98
CA ILE A 42 3.64 4.21 0.27
C ILE A 42 2.52 3.19 0.47
N VAL A 43 2.48 2.53 1.63
CA VAL A 43 1.51 1.46 1.92
C VAL A 43 0.60 1.86 3.07
N CYS A 44 -0.70 2.03 2.78
CA CYS A 44 -1.75 2.43 3.70
C CYS A 44 -2.34 1.22 4.44
N HIS A 45 -2.55 1.35 5.74
CA HIS A 45 -3.09 0.29 6.58
C HIS A 45 -4.64 0.22 6.56
N PRO A 46 -5.24 -0.90 7.05
CA PRO A 46 -6.69 -1.04 7.09
C PRO A 46 -7.31 -0.13 8.14
N LEU A 47 -8.64 -0.24 8.30
CA LEU A 47 -9.47 0.65 9.11
C LEU A 47 -8.92 0.90 10.53
N PRO A 48 -8.61 2.17 10.87
CA PRO A 48 -8.08 2.55 12.19
C PRO A 48 -8.92 2.06 13.35
N THR A 49 -10.23 2.22 13.28
CA THR A 49 -11.18 1.89 14.36
C THR A 49 -11.32 0.39 14.62
N GLU A 50 -10.87 -0.44 13.69
CA GLU A 50 -10.84 -1.92 13.81
C GLU A 50 -9.43 -2.46 14.09
N GLY A 51 -8.58 -1.63 14.70
CA GLY A 51 -7.22 -2.03 15.07
C GLY A 51 -6.22 -2.01 13.92
N GLY A 52 -6.55 -1.34 12.81
CA GLY A 52 -5.63 -1.13 11.70
C GLY A 52 -4.40 -0.33 12.14
N SER A 53 -3.22 -0.72 11.66
CA SER A 53 -1.97 -0.02 11.89
C SER A 53 -0.94 -0.39 10.82
N MET A 54 0.13 0.40 10.71
CA MET A 54 1.26 0.12 9.81
C MET A 54 1.97 -1.20 10.09
N HIS A 55 1.71 -1.82 11.24
CA HIS A 55 2.23 -3.13 11.66
C HIS A 55 1.29 -4.30 11.31
N ASN A 56 0.15 -4.03 10.68
CA ASN A 56 -0.74 -5.08 10.20
C ASN A 56 0.02 -6.07 9.30
N LYS A 57 -0.26 -7.37 9.43
CA LYS A 57 0.49 -8.43 8.73
C LYS A 57 0.39 -8.35 7.21
N VAL A 58 -0.73 -7.89 6.67
CA VAL A 58 -0.90 -7.69 5.22
C VAL A 58 -0.04 -6.51 4.77
N VAL A 59 -0.05 -5.39 5.52
CA VAL A 59 0.75 -4.19 5.24
C VAL A 59 2.26 -4.50 5.27
N THR A 60 2.73 -5.16 6.33
CA THR A 60 4.14 -5.53 6.46
C THR A 60 4.58 -6.56 5.41
N MET A 61 3.68 -7.49 5.02
CA MET A 61 3.96 -8.44 3.95
C MET A 61 4.02 -7.76 2.59
N THR A 62 3.16 -6.77 2.33
CA THR A 62 3.20 -5.96 1.12
C THR A 62 4.53 -5.19 1.02
N ALA A 63 4.91 -4.50 2.09
CA ALA A 63 6.20 -3.81 2.15
C ALA A 63 7.37 -4.77 1.90
N ARG A 64 7.34 -5.95 2.52
CA ARG A 64 8.36 -6.98 2.30
C ARG A 64 8.42 -7.45 0.85
N ALA A 65 7.27 -7.73 0.23
CA ALA A 65 7.21 -8.16 -1.18
C ALA A 65 7.86 -7.13 -2.12
N LEU A 66 7.58 -5.85 -1.88
CA LEU A 66 8.12 -4.73 -2.66
C LEU A 66 9.63 -4.54 -2.42
N ARG A 67 10.09 -4.63 -1.18
CA ARG A 67 11.53 -4.58 -0.85
C ARG A 67 12.33 -5.69 -1.55
N GLU A 68 11.78 -6.90 -1.57
CA GLU A 68 12.39 -8.03 -2.29
C GLU A 68 12.46 -7.80 -3.81
N CYS A 69 11.68 -6.86 -4.34
CA CYS A 69 11.72 -6.39 -5.73
C CYS A 69 12.62 -5.16 -5.94
N GLY A 70 13.35 -4.70 -4.92
CA GLY A 70 14.20 -3.52 -5.02
C GLY A 70 13.49 -2.18 -4.79
N VAL A 71 12.21 -2.19 -4.40
CA VAL A 71 11.40 -0.99 -4.15
C VAL A 71 11.51 -0.58 -2.69
N ALA A 72 11.91 0.67 -2.42
CA ALA A 72 11.82 1.23 -1.08
C ALA A 72 10.36 1.37 -0.65
N THR A 73 10.04 1.18 0.63
CA THR A 73 8.67 1.32 1.11
C THR A 73 8.56 2.24 2.32
N LEU A 74 7.47 2.98 2.37
CA LEU A 74 7.10 3.83 3.49
C LEU A 74 5.74 3.35 4.01
N ARG A 75 5.70 2.94 5.27
CA ARG A 75 4.47 2.62 5.99
C ARG A 75 4.25 3.70 7.04
N PHE A 76 3.02 4.04 7.32
CA PHE A 76 2.68 5.05 8.31
C PHE A 76 1.38 4.69 9.03
N ASN A 77 1.18 5.28 10.19
CA ASN A 77 -0.07 5.21 10.92
C ASN A 77 -0.94 6.42 10.58
N PHE A 78 -2.16 6.19 10.15
CA PHE A 78 -3.17 7.25 10.04
C PHE A 78 -3.40 7.92 11.38
N ARG A 79 -3.98 9.10 11.38
CA ARG A 79 -4.35 9.88 12.58
C ARG A 79 -5.06 9.02 13.62
N GLY A 80 -4.74 9.24 14.90
CA GLY A 80 -5.29 8.50 16.02
C GLY A 80 -4.78 7.08 16.21
N VAL A 81 -3.82 6.60 15.37
CA VAL A 81 -3.23 5.26 15.48
C VAL A 81 -1.78 5.35 15.96
N GLY A 82 -1.41 4.51 16.92
CA GLY A 82 -0.04 4.43 17.45
C GLY A 82 0.42 5.77 18.02
N GLN A 83 1.51 6.32 17.46
CA GLN A 83 2.04 7.62 17.84
C GLN A 83 1.57 8.76 16.93
N SER A 84 0.69 8.49 15.96
CA SER A 84 0.09 9.53 15.13
C SER A 84 -0.96 10.30 15.90
N GLU A 85 -0.88 11.63 15.82
CA GLU A 85 -1.81 12.53 16.50
C GLU A 85 -3.14 12.66 15.72
N GLY A 86 -4.14 13.30 16.33
CA GLY A 86 -5.47 13.46 15.77
C GLY A 86 -6.42 12.33 16.11
N THR A 87 -7.54 12.29 15.40
CA THR A 87 -8.61 11.29 15.55
C THR A 87 -9.12 10.88 14.19
N PHE A 88 -9.65 9.66 14.09
CA PHE A 88 -10.24 9.12 12.86
C PHE A 88 -11.35 10.05 12.33
N ASP A 89 -11.36 10.29 11.01
CA ASP A 89 -12.22 11.27 10.33
C ASP A 89 -12.86 10.69 9.06
N ASP A 90 -13.39 9.46 9.16
CA ASP A 90 -14.14 8.74 8.13
C ASP A 90 -13.51 8.72 6.73
N GLY A 91 -12.18 8.89 6.66
CA GLY A 91 -11.37 8.80 5.45
C GLY A 91 -10.99 10.14 4.83
N ASP A 92 -11.60 11.25 5.20
CA ASP A 92 -11.23 12.57 4.67
C ASP A 92 -9.93 13.04 5.32
N GLY A 93 -9.84 12.97 6.63
CA GLY A 93 -8.62 13.25 7.34
C GLY A 93 -7.49 12.27 7.02
N GLU A 94 -7.79 10.98 6.85
CA GLU A 94 -6.80 9.96 6.47
C GLU A 94 -6.26 10.21 5.05
N LEU A 95 -7.08 10.75 4.15
CA LEU A 95 -6.62 11.20 2.84
C LEU A 95 -5.65 12.38 2.96
N ASP A 96 -5.92 13.33 3.85
CA ASP A 96 -5.02 14.46 4.10
C ASP A 96 -3.70 14.00 4.75
N ASP A 97 -3.74 12.98 5.63
CA ASP A 97 -2.54 12.35 6.17
C ASP A 97 -1.69 11.73 5.05
N LEU A 98 -2.33 10.99 4.13
CA LEU A 98 -1.63 10.41 2.97
C LEU A 98 -1.01 11.49 2.08
N ARG A 99 -1.71 12.61 1.84
CA ARG A 99 -1.17 13.77 1.10
C ARG A 99 0.09 14.34 1.76
N ALA A 100 0.09 14.46 3.08
CA ALA A 100 1.25 14.94 3.83
C ALA A 100 2.44 13.96 3.73
N VAL A 101 2.17 12.65 3.82
CA VAL A 101 3.18 11.60 3.66
C VAL A 101 3.76 11.60 2.24
N VAL A 102 2.92 11.77 1.21
CA VAL A 102 3.37 11.94 -0.19
C VAL A 102 4.22 13.19 -0.36
N GLY A 103 3.82 14.32 0.25
CA GLY A 103 4.59 15.56 0.22
C GLY A 103 5.99 15.38 0.80
N TRP A 104 6.08 14.71 1.96
CA TRP A 104 7.35 14.36 2.58
C TRP A 104 8.19 13.44 1.67
N ALA A 105 7.58 12.39 1.14
CA ALA A 105 8.26 11.42 0.27
C ALA A 105 8.87 12.08 -0.98
N ARG A 106 8.17 13.04 -1.57
CA ARG A 106 8.66 13.80 -2.73
C ARG A 106 9.78 14.77 -2.38
N ALA A 107 9.76 15.36 -1.20
CA ALA A 107 10.81 16.25 -0.76
C ALA A 107 12.12 15.51 -0.48
N GLU A 108 12.03 14.34 0.19
CA GLU A 108 13.21 13.57 0.59
C GLU A 108 13.71 12.61 -0.49
N HIS A 109 12.85 12.22 -1.45
CA HIS A 109 13.12 11.21 -2.48
C HIS A 109 12.59 11.66 -3.85
N SER A 110 12.94 12.87 -4.27
CA SER A 110 12.47 13.50 -5.51
C SER A 110 12.89 12.75 -6.80
N ASP A 111 13.89 11.89 -6.70
CA ASP A 111 14.40 11.04 -7.78
C ASP A 111 13.59 9.74 -7.99
N LYS A 112 12.61 9.47 -7.13
CA LYS A 112 11.87 8.21 -7.15
C LYS A 112 10.47 8.36 -7.72
N ALA A 113 10.08 7.40 -8.56
CA ALA A 113 8.70 7.22 -8.95
C ALA A 113 7.86 6.80 -7.73
N LEU A 114 6.70 7.44 -7.53
CA LEU A 114 5.82 7.17 -6.39
C LEU A 114 4.81 6.09 -6.76
N TRP A 115 4.79 5.01 -5.99
CA TRP A 115 3.72 4.02 -6.02
C TRP A 115 2.86 4.16 -4.77
N LEU A 116 1.57 3.90 -4.91
CA LEU A 116 0.67 3.77 -3.77
C LEU A 116 0.21 2.33 -3.61
N GLY A 117 0.01 1.93 -2.37
CA GLY A 117 -0.60 0.66 -2.04
C GLY A 117 -1.43 0.77 -0.78
N GLY A 118 -2.40 -0.14 -0.63
CA GLY A 118 -3.19 -0.17 0.58
C GLY A 118 -3.93 -1.48 0.76
N PHE A 119 -4.29 -1.75 2.00
CA PHE A 119 -5.11 -2.88 2.39
C PHE A 119 -6.47 -2.40 2.92
N SER A 120 -7.55 -2.99 2.42
CA SER A 120 -8.93 -2.72 2.85
C SER A 120 -9.23 -1.21 2.81
N PHE A 121 -9.57 -0.57 3.90
CA PHE A 121 -9.75 0.90 4.00
C PHE A 121 -8.57 1.66 3.39
N GLY A 122 -7.33 1.25 3.65
CA GLY A 122 -6.14 1.86 3.06
C GLY A 122 -6.08 1.72 1.53
N ALA A 123 -6.68 0.68 0.94
CA ALA A 123 -6.80 0.55 -0.51
C ALA A 123 -7.76 1.60 -1.09
N TRP A 124 -8.85 1.90 -0.39
CA TRP A 124 -9.78 2.96 -0.79
C TRP A 124 -9.15 4.35 -0.65
N VAL A 125 -8.48 4.64 0.46
CA VAL A 125 -7.79 5.93 0.65
C VAL A 125 -6.70 6.15 -0.40
N SER A 126 -5.88 5.12 -0.68
CA SER A 126 -4.82 5.21 -1.70
C SER A 126 -5.36 5.40 -3.12
N LEU A 127 -6.49 4.77 -3.46
CA LEU A 127 -7.16 4.99 -4.75
C LEU A 127 -7.67 6.43 -4.89
N ARG A 128 -8.29 7.00 -3.84
CA ARG A 128 -8.76 8.40 -3.83
C ARG A 128 -7.63 9.40 -4.10
N ALA A 129 -6.44 9.13 -3.60
CA ALA A 129 -5.28 10.00 -3.79
C ALA A 129 -4.60 9.82 -5.16
N ALA A 130 -4.68 8.63 -5.77
CA ALA A 130 -3.78 8.17 -6.83
C ALA A 130 -3.64 9.14 -8.01
N VAL A 131 -4.73 9.71 -8.50
CA VAL A 131 -4.72 10.66 -9.64
C VAL A 131 -4.13 11.99 -9.22
N GLU A 132 -4.59 12.55 -8.08
CA GLU A 132 -4.15 13.85 -7.56
C GLU A 132 -2.65 13.85 -7.28
N VAL A 133 -2.15 12.81 -6.63
CA VAL A 133 -0.73 12.70 -6.33
C VAL A 133 0.10 12.10 -7.47
N GLN A 134 -0.47 11.93 -8.66
CA GLN A 134 0.23 11.40 -9.82
C GLN A 134 1.04 10.13 -9.48
N ALA A 135 0.39 9.16 -8.84
CA ALA A 135 1.01 7.88 -8.55
C ALA A 135 1.39 7.17 -9.87
N ALA A 136 2.57 6.59 -9.93
CA ALA A 136 3.06 5.86 -11.12
C ALA A 136 2.54 4.41 -11.18
N ALA A 137 2.08 3.86 -10.05
CA ALA A 137 1.41 2.56 -9.97
C ALA A 137 0.55 2.47 -8.71
N LEU A 138 -0.42 1.55 -8.69
CA LEU A 138 -1.33 1.32 -7.58
C LEU A 138 -1.49 -0.16 -7.26
N ILE A 139 -1.53 -0.50 -5.96
CA ILE A 139 -1.76 -1.85 -5.45
C ILE A 139 -2.91 -1.79 -4.44
N SER A 140 -4.04 -2.41 -4.77
CA SER A 140 -5.24 -2.45 -3.92
C SER A 140 -5.46 -3.87 -3.42
N ILE A 141 -5.31 -4.10 -2.12
CA ILE A 141 -5.50 -5.41 -1.49
C ILE A 141 -6.82 -5.41 -0.74
N ALA A 142 -7.71 -6.32 -1.10
CA ALA A 142 -9.06 -6.45 -0.55
C ALA A 142 -9.79 -5.07 -0.44
N PRO A 143 -9.92 -4.30 -1.55
CA PRO A 143 -10.57 -3.00 -1.51
C PRO A 143 -12.02 -3.15 -1.02
N PRO A 144 -12.52 -2.26 -0.12
CA PRO A 144 -13.79 -2.45 0.57
C PRO A 144 -15.01 -2.09 -0.29
N VAL A 145 -15.07 -2.63 -1.51
CA VAL A 145 -16.17 -2.44 -2.46
C VAL A 145 -17.49 -2.97 -1.87
N GLY A 146 -18.56 -2.20 -2.00
CA GLY A 146 -19.87 -2.57 -1.45
C GLY A 146 -19.99 -2.40 0.06
N ARG A 147 -19.01 -1.74 0.69
CA ARG A 147 -19.04 -1.37 2.12
C ARG A 147 -19.43 0.12 2.28
N SER A 148 -19.15 0.70 3.43
CA SER A 148 -19.59 2.05 3.80
C SER A 148 -18.97 3.18 2.95
N TRP A 149 -17.90 2.90 2.24
CA TRP A 149 -17.18 3.89 1.41
C TRP A 149 -17.53 3.72 -0.06
N SER A 150 -17.97 4.82 -0.72
CA SER A 150 -18.30 4.81 -2.15
C SER A 150 -17.04 4.77 -3.00
N PHE A 151 -17.13 4.07 -4.13
CA PHE A 151 -16.13 4.03 -5.19
C PHE A 151 -16.60 4.78 -6.45
N ASP A 152 -17.85 5.29 -6.47
CA ASP A 152 -18.53 5.74 -7.69
C ASP A 152 -17.88 7.00 -8.30
N ASP A 153 -17.50 7.97 -7.47
CA ASP A 153 -16.98 9.27 -7.93
C ASP A 153 -15.45 9.41 -7.79
N ILE A 154 -14.75 8.29 -7.56
CA ILE A 154 -13.29 8.32 -7.44
C ILE A 154 -12.65 8.42 -8.83
N PRO A 155 -11.81 9.46 -9.10
CA PRO A 155 -11.03 9.51 -10.34
C PRO A 155 -10.11 8.29 -10.45
N LEU A 156 -10.27 7.52 -11.53
CA LEU A 156 -9.49 6.30 -11.73
C LEU A 156 -8.14 6.60 -12.39
N PRO A 157 -7.04 6.04 -11.87
CA PRO A 157 -5.72 6.26 -12.45
C PRO A 157 -5.53 5.47 -13.75
N SER A 158 -4.84 6.07 -14.72
CA SER A 158 -4.44 5.41 -15.97
C SER A 158 -3.00 4.86 -15.89
N VAL A 159 -2.66 4.23 -14.78
CA VAL A 159 -1.33 3.66 -14.49
C VAL A 159 -1.46 2.16 -14.26
N PRO A 160 -0.35 1.41 -14.26
CA PRO A 160 -0.37 0.02 -13.82
C PRO A 160 -1.06 -0.14 -12.46
N TRP A 161 -2.06 -0.99 -12.38
CA TRP A 161 -2.87 -1.17 -11.18
C TRP A 161 -3.17 -2.65 -10.95
N LEU A 162 -2.83 -3.14 -9.76
CA LEU A 162 -3.06 -4.51 -9.29
C LEU A 162 -4.13 -4.50 -8.20
N VAL A 163 -5.16 -5.31 -8.37
CA VAL A 163 -6.15 -5.63 -7.32
C VAL A 163 -5.96 -7.08 -6.90
N ILE A 164 -5.84 -7.33 -5.59
CA ILE A 164 -5.74 -8.68 -5.03
C ILE A 164 -6.93 -8.91 -4.11
N GLN A 165 -7.69 -9.98 -4.34
CA GLN A 165 -8.88 -10.31 -3.58
C GLN A 165 -8.89 -11.79 -3.16
N GLY A 166 -9.16 -12.05 -1.88
CA GLY A 166 -9.39 -13.38 -1.35
C GLY A 166 -10.77 -13.92 -1.75
N ASP A 167 -10.85 -15.17 -2.17
CA ASP A 167 -12.14 -15.78 -2.57
C ASP A 167 -13.03 -16.10 -1.36
N ASP A 168 -12.43 -16.34 -0.19
CA ASP A 168 -13.12 -16.64 1.07
C ASP A 168 -13.11 -15.43 2.02
N ASP A 169 -13.05 -14.21 1.46
CA ASP A 169 -13.08 -12.96 2.22
C ASP A 169 -14.47 -12.81 2.88
N GLU A 170 -14.49 -12.86 4.21
CA GLU A 170 -15.67 -12.80 5.04
C GLU A 170 -16.17 -11.38 5.33
N ILE A 171 -15.37 -10.36 4.97
CA ILE A 171 -15.67 -8.93 5.21
C ILE A 171 -16.08 -8.25 3.93
N VAL A 172 -15.34 -8.48 2.84
CA VAL A 172 -15.56 -7.87 1.53
C VAL A 172 -15.91 -8.95 0.53
N SER A 173 -17.10 -8.87 -0.06
CA SER A 173 -17.53 -9.85 -1.07
C SER A 173 -16.58 -9.91 -2.26
N ALA A 174 -15.98 -11.08 -2.49
CA ALA A 174 -15.12 -11.30 -3.66
C ALA A 174 -15.88 -11.08 -4.98
N GLY A 175 -17.17 -11.43 -5.02
CA GLY A 175 -18.05 -11.15 -6.17
C GLY A 175 -18.21 -9.65 -6.41
N ALA A 176 -18.47 -8.87 -5.35
CA ALA A 176 -18.61 -7.41 -5.47
C ALA A 176 -17.34 -6.74 -6.02
N VAL A 177 -16.17 -7.17 -5.57
CA VAL A 177 -14.88 -6.66 -6.10
C VAL A 177 -14.71 -7.05 -7.56
N GLN A 178 -15.05 -8.29 -7.93
CA GLN A 178 -14.96 -8.79 -9.29
C GLN A 178 -15.88 -8.02 -10.24
N ASP A 179 -17.14 -7.80 -9.84
CA ASP A 179 -18.13 -7.07 -10.63
C ASP A 179 -17.72 -5.60 -10.80
N TRP A 180 -17.22 -4.99 -9.72
CA TRP A 180 -16.69 -3.62 -9.76
C TRP A 180 -15.51 -3.50 -10.73
N VAL A 181 -14.51 -4.37 -10.63
CA VAL A 181 -13.36 -4.38 -11.55
C VAL A 181 -13.82 -4.56 -13.00
N ALA A 182 -14.75 -5.48 -13.24
CA ALA A 182 -15.28 -5.73 -14.59
C ALA A 182 -16.08 -4.54 -15.16
N SER A 183 -16.64 -3.69 -14.30
CA SER A 183 -17.39 -2.50 -14.71
C SER A 183 -16.52 -1.32 -15.15
N LEU A 184 -15.21 -1.34 -14.83
CA LEU A 184 -14.30 -0.25 -15.12
C LEU A 184 -13.91 -0.21 -16.60
N THR A 185 -13.84 0.99 -17.17
CA THR A 185 -13.44 1.20 -18.60
C THR A 185 -12.01 0.70 -18.87
N HIS A 186 -11.12 0.87 -17.91
CA HIS A 186 -9.75 0.39 -17.93
C HIS A 186 -9.50 -0.45 -16.67
N PRO A 187 -9.90 -1.74 -16.70
CA PRO A 187 -9.82 -2.58 -15.50
C PRO A 187 -8.36 -2.83 -15.10
N PRO A 188 -8.08 -2.84 -13.78
CA PRO A 188 -6.81 -3.29 -13.25
C PRO A 188 -6.59 -4.79 -13.50
N GLU A 189 -5.36 -5.25 -13.31
CA GLU A 189 -5.09 -6.67 -13.16
C GLU A 189 -5.73 -7.16 -11.86
N LEU A 190 -6.65 -8.13 -11.96
CA LEU A 190 -7.30 -8.75 -10.80
C LEU A 190 -6.69 -10.12 -10.52
N VAL A 191 -6.03 -10.25 -9.38
CA VAL A 191 -5.56 -11.54 -8.87
C VAL A 191 -6.52 -12.04 -7.80
N ARG A 192 -7.21 -13.15 -8.08
CA ARG A 192 -8.03 -13.85 -7.10
C ARG A 192 -7.20 -14.88 -6.35
N MET A 193 -7.36 -14.94 -5.03
CA MET A 193 -6.62 -15.86 -4.18
C MET A 193 -7.55 -16.92 -3.57
N PRO A 194 -7.57 -18.15 -4.11
CA PRO A 194 -8.41 -19.22 -3.57
C PRO A 194 -8.12 -19.54 -2.11
N GLY A 195 -9.17 -19.66 -1.30
CA GLY A 195 -9.07 -20.00 0.11
C GLY A 195 -8.46 -18.91 0.99
N ALA A 196 -8.34 -17.68 0.50
CA ALA A 196 -7.84 -16.57 1.28
C ALA A 196 -8.98 -15.77 1.92
N SER A 197 -8.93 -15.61 3.25
CA SER A 197 -9.79 -14.72 4.03
C SER A 197 -9.39 -13.25 3.87
N HIS A 198 -10.17 -12.31 4.43
CA HIS A 198 -9.87 -10.87 4.39
C HIS A 198 -8.44 -10.55 4.85
N PHE A 199 -7.99 -11.14 5.94
CA PHE A 199 -6.65 -10.91 6.51
C PHE A 199 -5.58 -11.87 5.95
N PHE A 200 -5.89 -12.66 4.91
CA PHE A 200 -4.97 -13.60 4.28
C PHE A 200 -4.32 -14.57 5.28
N HIS A 201 -5.07 -14.98 6.31
CA HIS A 201 -4.58 -15.96 7.28
C HIS A 201 -4.08 -17.23 6.59
N ARG A 202 -2.85 -17.68 6.95
CA ARG A 202 -2.14 -18.81 6.32
C ARG A 202 -1.83 -18.64 4.83
N LYS A 203 -2.14 -17.47 4.21
CA LYS A 203 -1.92 -17.15 2.79
C LYS A 203 -0.99 -15.94 2.57
N LEU A 204 -0.33 -15.45 3.63
CA LEU A 204 0.56 -14.28 3.52
C LEU A 204 1.77 -14.53 2.60
N ILE A 205 2.27 -15.78 2.53
CA ILE A 205 3.37 -16.14 1.61
C ILE A 205 2.86 -16.12 0.17
N ASP A 206 1.65 -16.64 -0.06
CA ASP A 206 1.02 -16.63 -1.38
C ASP A 206 0.73 -15.18 -1.82
N LEU A 207 0.23 -14.32 -0.90
CA LEU A 207 0.04 -12.88 -1.13
C LEU A 207 1.35 -12.20 -1.55
N ARG A 208 2.45 -12.48 -0.86
CA ARG A 208 3.77 -11.97 -1.23
C ARG A 208 4.15 -12.37 -2.66
N GLY A 209 3.93 -13.63 -3.01
CA GLY A 209 4.15 -14.14 -4.37
C GLY A 209 3.30 -13.43 -5.41
N ALA A 210 2.01 -13.21 -5.13
CA ALA A 210 1.07 -12.51 -6.00
C ALA A 210 1.51 -11.05 -6.24
N ILE A 211 1.89 -10.32 -5.19
CA ILE A 211 2.39 -8.94 -5.32
C ILE A 211 3.65 -8.91 -6.19
N ARG A 212 4.66 -9.75 -5.89
CA ARG A 212 5.92 -9.77 -6.65
C ARG A 212 5.72 -10.12 -8.12
N SER A 213 4.81 -11.03 -8.41
CA SER A 213 4.48 -11.39 -9.80
C SER A 213 3.75 -10.27 -10.52
N GLY A 214 2.75 -9.67 -9.89
CA GLY A 214 1.93 -8.61 -10.47
C GLY A 214 2.72 -7.32 -10.76
N VAL A 215 3.66 -6.94 -9.90
CA VAL A 215 4.45 -5.72 -10.12
C VAL A 215 5.67 -5.92 -11.03
N ARG A 216 5.98 -7.15 -11.43
CA ARG A 216 7.24 -7.47 -12.11
C ARG A 216 7.45 -6.68 -13.41
N SER A 217 6.40 -6.51 -14.19
CA SER A 217 6.43 -5.77 -15.46
C SER A 217 6.48 -4.25 -15.31
N TRP A 218 6.30 -3.75 -14.08
CA TRP A 218 6.32 -2.31 -13.76
C TRP A 218 7.67 -1.83 -13.26
N LEU A 219 8.54 -2.78 -12.90
CA LEU A 219 9.85 -2.45 -12.37
C LEU A 219 10.71 -1.83 -13.49
N PRO A 220 11.37 -0.68 -13.24
CA PRO A 220 12.31 -0.12 -14.19
C PRO A 220 13.47 -1.10 -14.43
N GLU A 221 14.05 -1.04 -15.61
CA GLU A 221 15.30 -1.74 -15.90
C GLU A 221 16.40 -1.24 -14.96
N ALA A 222 17.22 -2.17 -14.44
CA ALA A 222 18.27 -1.88 -13.48
C ALA A 222 19.53 -1.29 -14.16
#